data_65a34ff63520cf66d3808b6c024b2862
#
_entry.id   65a34ff63520cf66d3808b6c024b2862
#
_cell.length_a   1.000
_cell.length_b   1.000
_cell.length_c   1.000
_cell.angle_alpha   90.00
_cell.angle_beta   90.00
_cell.angle_gamma   90.00
#
_symmetry.space_group_name_H-M   'P 1'
#
loop_
_entity.id
_entity.type
_entity.pdbx_description
1 polymer ?
#
loop_
_entity_poly.entity_id
_entity_poly.type
_entity_poly.pdbx_seq_one_letter_code
_entity_poly.pdbx_strand_id
1 'polypeptide(L)'
;SGKNSKFAKWMTKSFGKAPVLMSQVNPALRASVANSVLRNNGYFRGHVDYDIVTKKNPQKCKIGYTVHLDSLFTLDSVAYVNFPAPLQHLIDSTHQESLIMKDTPFSVTNLDSERTRISTLMRNNGYYFFNPSYASYLADTFAVENNVQLRFQLANGLPDEALHKWYIGHIDVEFRKTLREQLNDSIQRRHLSIHFNGKRPPVSPRFILRGLRLRPRQEFNYEKYVESVSNINATGVFSSTDFQ
;
A
#
# COMPACT_ATOMS: atom_id res chain seq x y z
N SER A 1 33.78 -34.97 -25.18
CA SER A 1 33.50 -34.07 -26.32
C SER A 1 32.02 -34.11 -26.65
N GLY A 2 31.26 -33.17 -26.13
CA GLY A 2 29.82 -33.06 -26.39
C GLY A 2 29.58 -32.48 -27.79
N LYS A 3 29.03 -33.26 -28.70
CA LYS A 3 28.56 -32.78 -30.00
C LYS A 3 27.47 -31.71 -29.78
N ASN A 4 27.84 -30.44 -29.93
CA ASN A 4 26.93 -29.32 -29.99
C ASN A 4 26.21 -29.31 -31.36
N SER A 5 25.27 -30.22 -31.54
CA SER A 5 24.39 -30.26 -32.73
C SER A 5 23.56 -28.97 -32.77
N LYS A 6 23.41 -28.40 -33.97
CA LYS A 6 22.55 -27.24 -34.22
C LYS A 6 21.11 -27.48 -33.70
N PHE A 7 20.64 -28.71 -33.79
CA PHE A 7 19.36 -29.18 -33.28
C PHE A 7 19.27 -29.12 -31.74
N ALA A 8 20.32 -29.55 -31.01
CA ALA A 8 20.35 -29.45 -29.56
C ALA A 8 20.36 -27.99 -29.07
N LYS A 9 21.08 -27.11 -29.78
CA LYS A 9 21.05 -25.65 -29.49
C LYS A 9 19.69 -25.04 -29.75
N TRP A 10 19.02 -25.44 -30.84
CA TRP A 10 17.67 -25.00 -31.16
C TRP A 10 16.66 -25.48 -30.11
N MET A 11 16.68 -26.76 -29.74
CA MET A 11 15.82 -27.31 -28.68
C MET A 11 16.02 -26.62 -27.34
N THR A 12 17.27 -26.36 -26.94
CA THR A 12 17.58 -25.65 -25.68
C THR A 12 17.09 -24.20 -25.71
N LYS A 13 17.15 -23.55 -26.87
CA LYS A 13 16.67 -22.17 -27.04
C LYS A 13 15.14 -22.07 -27.05
N SER A 14 14.44 -23.09 -27.59
CA SER A 14 12.98 -23.08 -27.72
C SER A 14 12.24 -23.63 -26.50
N PHE A 15 12.84 -24.59 -25.77
CA PHE A 15 12.18 -25.30 -24.66
C PHE A 15 13.01 -25.37 -23.36
N GLY A 16 14.27 -24.98 -23.40
CA GLY A 16 15.17 -25.04 -22.26
C GLY A 16 15.21 -23.75 -21.46
N LYS A 17 14.82 -23.80 -20.19
CA LYS A 17 15.24 -22.75 -19.24
C LYS A 17 16.75 -22.90 -19.02
N ALA A 18 17.48 -21.78 -19.06
CA ALA A 18 18.91 -21.77 -18.75
C ALA A 18 19.15 -22.41 -17.37
N PRO A 19 20.17 -23.27 -17.21
CA PRO A 19 20.47 -23.86 -15.92
C PRO A 19 20.87 -22.76 -14.95
N VAL A 20 20.24 -22.73 -13.77
CA VAL A 20 20.62 -21.78 -12.72
C VAL A 20 21.88 -22.33 -12.06
N LEU A 21 22.94 -21.51 -12.06
CA LEU A 21 24.21 -21.87 -11.42
C LEU A 21 24.07 -21.76 -9.90
N MET A 22 24.73 -22.67 -9.18
CA MET A 22 24.74 -22.68 -7.71
C MET A 22 25.26 -21.36 -7.13
N SER A 23 26.22 -20.71 -7.80
CA SER A 23 26.73 -19.39 -7.44
C SER A 23 25.67 -18.25 -7.49
N GLN A 24 24.58 -18.47 -8.24
CA GLN A 24 23.45 -17.51 -8.34
C GLN A 24 22.34 -17.83 -7.33
N VAL A 25 22.43 -18.98 -6.64
CA VAL A 25 21.44 -19.39 -5.63
C VAL A 25 22.11 -19.25 -4.27
N ASN A 26 21.52 -18.44 -3.40
CA ASN A 26 21.92 -18.37 -1.99
C ASN A 26 20.88 -19.11 -1.13
N PRO A 27 21.10 -20.41 -0.82
CA PRO A 27 20.11 -21.19 -0.06
C PRO A 27 19.87 -20.64 1.35
N ALA A 28 20.91 -20.13 2.01
CA ALA A 28 20.81 -19.54 3.34
C ALA A 28 19.91 -18.30 3.33
N LEU A 29 20.09 -17.41 2.33
CA LEU A 29 19.24 -16.23 2.19
C LEU A 29 17.78 -16.62 1.92
N ARG A 30 17.55 -17.64 1.09
CA ARG A 30 16.18 -18.13 0.82
C ARG A 30 15.53 -18.74 2.06
N ALA A 31 16.26 -19.51 2.85
CA ALA A 31 15.78 -20.03 4.13
C ALA A 31 15.48 -18.88 5.12
N SER A 32 16.33 -17.85 5.19
CA SER A 32 16.10 -16.67 6.01
C SER A 32 14.85 -15.89 5.60
N VAL A 33 14.63 -15.71 4.29
CA VAL A 33 13.39 -15.06 3.78
C VAL A 33 12.17 -15.92 4.13
N ALA A 34 12.26 -17.25 3.97
CA ALA A 34 11.17 -18.14 4.34
C ALA A 34 10.86 -18.09 5.86
N ASN A 35 11.88 -18.00 6.71
CA ASN A 35 11.71 -17.77 8.14
C ASN A 35 10.98 -16.45 8.45
N SER A 36 11.29 -15.38 7.72
CA SER A 36 10.58 -14.11 7.85
C SER A 36 9.12 -14.24 7.44
N VAL A 37 8.83 -15.00 6.37
CA VAL A 37 7.45 -15.28 5.94
C VAL A 37 6.70 -16.06 7.03
N LEU A 38 7.30 -17.05 7.66
CA LEU A 38 6.67 -17.79 8.77
C LEU A 38 6.30 -16.84 9.91
N ARG A 39 7.24 -16.02 10.37
CA ARG A 39 7.00 -15.04 11.45
C ARG A 39 5.90 -14.03 11.10
N ASN A 40 5.91 -13.54 9.86
CA ASN A 40 4.91 -12.57 9.39
C ASN A 40 3.50 -13.17 9.32
N ASN A 41 3.38 -14.49 9.32
CA ASN A 41 2.13 -15.24 9.33
C ASN A 41 1.84 -15.94 10.66
N GLY A 42 2.46 -15.51 11.75
CA GLY A 42 2.15 -15.99 13.11
C GLY A 42 2.86 -17.28 13.54
N TYR A 43 3.75 -17.84 12.73
CA TYR A 43 4.58 -19.00 13.12
C TYR A 43 5.91 -18.52 13.72
N PHE A 44 5.87 -17.90 14.90
CA PHE A 44 7.04 -17.25 15.50
C PHE A 44 8.16 -18.23 15.87
N ARG A 45 7.84 -19.49 16.19
CA ARG A 45 8.77 -20.55 16.55
C ARG A 45 9.12 -21.45 15.37
N GLY A 46 8.44 -21.28 14.22
CA GLY A 46 8.72 -22.02 12.99
C GLY A 46 10.08 -21.68 12.40
N HIS A 47 10.70 -22.63 11.73
CA HIS A 47 11.97 -22.43 11.04
C HIS A 47 12.07 -23.24 9.75
N VAL A 48 12.98 -22.84 8.88
CA VAL A 48 13.26 -23.49 7.60
C VAL A 48 14.72 -23.84 7.52
N ASP A 49 14.99 -25.13 7.35
CA ASP A 49 16.31 -25.67 7.08
C ASP A 49 16.50 -25.92 5.59
N TYR A 50 17.75 -26.04 5.16
CA TYR A 50 18.05 -26.40 3.79
C TYR A 50 19.20 -27.41 3.69
N ASP A 51 19.10 -28.31 2.70
CA ASP A 51 20.10 -29.31 2.38
C ASP A 51 20.56 -29.18 0.94
N ILE A 52 21.86 -29.37 0.73
CA ILE A 52 22.45 -29.40 -0.59
C ILE A 52 22.92 -30.84 -0.88
N VAL A 53 22.16 -31.51 -1.76
CA VAL A 53 22.47 -32.88 -2.16
C VAL A 53 23.18 -32.88 -3.52
N THR A 54 24.44 -33.30 -3.55
CA THR A 54 25.17 -33.52 -4.79
C THR A 54 24.69 -34.79 -5.49
N LYS A 55 24.48 -34.70 -6.81
CA LYS A 55 24.08 -35.86 -7.63
C LYS A 55 25.32 -36.61 -8.12
N LYS A 56 25.13 -37.80 -8.76
CA LYS A 56 26.21 -38.56 -9.41
C LYS A 56 27.10 -37.73 -10.30
N ASN A 57 26.56 -36.70 -10.96
CA ASN A 57 27.34 -35.67 -11.67
C ASN A 57 27.67 -34.55 -10.66
N PRO A 58 28.96 -34.30 -10.31
CA PRO A 58 29.37 -33.31 -9.31
C PRO A 58 29.06 -31.86 -9.73
N GLN A 59 28.77 -31.62 -11.02
CA GLN A 59 28.33 -30.33 -11.53
C GLN A 59 26.82 -30.08 -11.31
N LYS A 60 26.09 -31.07 -10.75
CA LYS A 60 24.64 -30.96 -10.51
C LYS A 60 24.34 -31.20 -9.04
N CYS A 61 23.66 -30.26 -8.42
CA CYS A 61 23.14 -30.43 -7.08
C CYS A 61 21.62 -30.22 -7.05
N LYS A 62 21.01 -30.65 -5.97
CA LYS A 62 19.61 -30.39 -5.63
C LYS A 62 19.60 -29.71 -4.27
N ILE A 63 18.80 -28.65 -4.13
CA ILE A 63 18.57 -27.99 -2.85
C ILE A 63 17.19 -28.40 -2.38
N GLY A 64 17.13 -28.98 -1.19
CA GLY A 64 15.91 -29.24 -0.44
C GLY A 64 15.71 -28.14 0.60
N TYR A 65 14.47 -27.76 0.84
CA TYR A 65 14.09 -26.91 1.98
C TYR A 65 13.07 -27.69 2.81
N THR A 66 13.32 -27.78 4.11
CA THR A 66 12.42 -28.42 5.07
C THR A 66 11.82 -27.35 5.95
N VAL A 67 10.50 -27.24 5.95
CA VAL A 67 9.76 -26.27 6.76
C VAL A 67 9.25 -26.96 8.01
N HIS A 68 9.68 -26.47 9.16
CA HIS A 68 9.20 -26.90 10.47
C HIS A 68 8.20 -25.84 10.97
N LEU A 69 6.93 -26.20 10.96
CA LEU A 69 5.88 -25.37 11.53
C LEU A 69 5.77 -25.67 13.03
N ASP A 70 5.54 -24.67 13.82
CA ASP A 70 5.12 -24.76 15.22
C ASP A 70 3.68 -24.22 15.33
N SER A 71 3.21 -23.97 16.54
CA SER A 71 1.89 -23.45 16.80
C SER A 71 1.66 -22.11 16.09
N LEU A 72 0.50 -21.96 15.47
CA LEU A 72 0.05 -20.70 14.91
C LEU A 72 -0.41 -19.78 16.04
N PHE A 73 0.12 -18.57 16.10
CA PHE A 73 -0.29 -17.56 17.06
C PHE A 73 -1.53 -16.82 16.55
N THR A 74 -2.51 -16.64 17.44
CA THR A 74 -3.74 -15.88 17.19
C THR A 74 -3.76 -14.61 18.04
N LEU A 75 -4.62 -13.66 17.71
CA LEU A 75 -4.80 -12.43 18.48
C LEU A 75 -5.69 -12.72 19.69
N ASP A 76 -5.16 -12.58 20.92
CA ASP A 76 -5.95 -12.68 22.17
C ASP A 76 -6.74 -11.40 22.41
N SER A 77 -6.08 -10.26 22.23
CA SER A 77 -6.70 -8.96 22.41
C SER A 77 -6.14 -7.93 21.43
N VAL A 78 -7.00 -7.01 21.02
CA VAL A 78 -6.62 -5.87 20.18
C VAL A 78 -7.17 -4.60 20.84
N ALA A 79 -6.27 -3.66 21.16
CA ALA A 79 -6.64 -2.38 21.75
C ALA A 79 -6.14 -1.24 20.86
N TYR A 80 -7.02 -0.28 20.55
CA TYR A 80 -6.67 0.98 19.91
C TYR A 80 -6.46 2.02 21.01
N VAL A 81 -5.26 2.52 21.15
CA VAL A 81 -4.87 3.39 22.28
C VAL A 81 -4.12 4.63 21.82
N ASN A 82 -4.11 5.67 22.65
CA ASN A 82 -3.37 6.92 22.41
C ASN A 82 -3.84 7.71 21.16
N PHE A 83 -5.05 7.49 20.68
CA PHE A 83 -5.66 8.35 19.68
C PHE A 83 -6.37 9.53 20.36
N PRO A 84 -6.28 10.77 19.82
CA PRO A 84 -7.14 11.87 20.28
C PRO A 84 -8.63 11.48 20.20
N ALA A 85 -9.43 12.01 21.11
CA ALA A 85 -10.85 11.60 21.25
C ALA A 85 -11.65 11.62 19.93
N PRO A 86 -11.53 12.62 19.04
CA PRO A 86 -12.25 12.58 17.76
C PRO A 86 -11.85 11.42 16.84
N LEU A 87 -10.54 11.06 16.81
CA LEU A 87 -10.03 9.95 16.02
C LEU A 87 -10.43 8.61 16.63
N GLN A 88 -10.34 8.51 17.96
CA GLN A 88 -10.78 7.30 18.69
C GLN A 88 -12.25 7.00 18.41
N HIS A 89 -13.12 8.02 18.45
CA HIS A 89 -14.54 7.86 18.14
C HIS A 89 -14.79 7.33 16.72
N LEU A 90 -14.00 7.78 15.72
CA LEU A 90 -14.09 7.25 14.35
C LEU A 90 -13.68 5.78 14.30
N ILE A 91 -12.60 5.40 14.98
CA ILE A 91 -12.14 4.01 15.05
C ILE A 91 -13.19 3.13 15.69
N ASP A 92 -13.72 3.54 16.84
CA ASP A 92 -14.72 2.79 17.61
C ASP A 92 -16.04 2.60 16.81
N SER A 93 -16.45 3.63 16.07
CA SER A 93 -17.65 3.56 15.23
C SER A 93 -17.54 2.59 14.05
N THR A 94 -16.31 2.28 13.63
CA THR A 94 -16.01 1.36 12.51
C THR A 94 -15.30 0.09 12.98
N HIS A 95 -15.37 -0.24 14.26
CA HIS A 95 -14.67 -1.40 14.83
C HIS A 95 -15.02 -2.73 14.15
N GLN A 96 -16.27 -2.89 13.69
CA GLN A 96 -16.71 -4.10 12.98
C GLN A 96 -16.04 -4.29 11.61
N GLU A 97 -15.46 -3.23 11.05
CA GLU A 97 -14.72 -3.26 9.78
C GLU A 97 -13.23 -3.56 9.99
N SER A 98 -12.78 -3.73 11.23
CA SER A 98 -11.38 -4.01 11.54
C SER A 98 -10.94 -5.34 10.91
N LEU A 99 -9.73 -5.32 10.33
CA LEU A 99 -9.09 -6.49 9.74
C LEU A 99 -8.28 -7.30 10.77
N ILE A 100 -8.20 -6.79 12.01
CA ILE A 100 -7.50 -7.39 13.13
C ILE A 100 -8.50 -7.58 14.28
N MET A 101 -8.97 -8.79 14.47
CA MET A 101 -9.94 -9.13 15.51
C MET A 101 -9.42 -10.22 16.41
N LYS A 102 -9.97 -10.29 17.62
CA LYS A 102 -9.71 -11.40 18.55
C LYS A 102 -9.92 -12.75 17.86
N ASP A 103 -9.13 -13.72 18.23
CA ASP A 103 -9.15 -15.12 17.76
C ASP A 103 -8.82 -15.29 16.25
N THR A 104 -8.40 -14.21 15.55
CA THR A 104 -7.88 -14.32 14.19
C THR A 104 -6.37 -14.60 14.20
N PRO A 105 -5.84 -15.28 13.17
CA PRO A 105 -4.42 -15.51 13.03
C PRO A 105 -3.63 -14.22 12.97
N PHE A 106 -2.48 -14.16 13.65
CA PHE A 106 -1.55 -13.05 13.50
C PHE A 106 -1.04 -12.98 12.05
N SER A 107 -1.13 -11.80 11.46
CA SER A 107 -0.65 -11.56 10.10
C SER A 107 -0.17 -10.11 9.95
N VAL A 108 1.10 -9.93 9.60
CA VAL A 108 1.66 -8.60 9.30
C VAL A 108 0.93 -7.94 8.14
N THR A 109 0.51 -8.71 7.15
CA THR A 109 -0.30 -8.19 6.02
C THR A 109 -1.62 -7.59 6.50
N ASN A 110 -2.31 -8.26 7.44
CA ASN A 110 -3.56 -7.73 8.01
C ASN A 110 -3.29 -6.47 8.86
N LEU A 111 -2.18 -6.42 9.60
CA LEU A 111 -1.78 -5.23 10.36
C LEU A 111 -1.51 -4.04 9.43
N ASP A 112 -0.81 -4.24 8.32
CA ASP A 112 -0.54 -3.17 7.34
C ASP A 112 -1.81 -2.75 6.60
N SER A 113 -2.69 -3.69 6.32
CA SER A 113 -4.01 -3.41 5.74
C SER A 113 -4.88 -2.60 6.71
N GLU A 114 -4.84 -2.91 8.00
CA GLU A 114 -5.55 -2.15 9.04
C GLU A 114 -4.99 -0.73 9.19
N ARG A 115 -3.66 -0.55 9.13
CA ARG A 115 -3.06 0.79 9.08
C ARG A 115 -3.57 1.61 7.89
N THR A 116 -3.70 0.95 6.75
CA THR A 116 -4.25 1.57 5.52
C THR A 116 -5.72 1.90 5.69
N ARG A 117 -6.53 1.00 6.28
CA ARG A 117 -7.94 1.25 6.58
C ARG A 117 -8.12 2.45 7.50
N ILE A 118 -7.38 2.49 8.62
CA ILE A 118 -7.41 3.61 9.57
C ILE A 118 -7.00 4.92 8.88
N SER A 119 -5.93 4.91 8.08
CA SER A 119 -5.52 6.09 7.32
C SER A 119 -6.62 6.57 6.36
N THR A 120 -7.25 5.67 5.65
CA THR A 120 -8.35 5.99 4.74
C THR A 120 -9.56 6.53 5.51
N LEU A 121 -9.92 5.92 6.64
CA LEU A 121 -10.97 6.40 7.53
C LEU A 121 -10.70 7.85 7.99
N MET A 122 -9.50 8.13 8.46
CA MET A 122 -9.12 9.49 8.89
C MET A 122 -9.20 10.49 7.72
N ARG A 123 -8.64 10.13 6.57
CA ARG A 123 -8.67 11.00 5.37
C ARG A 123 -10.08 11.21 4.81
N ASN A 124 -10.99 10.27 4.97
CA ASN A 124 -12.39 10.43 4.62
C ASN A 124 -13.15 11.37 5.57
N ASN A 125 -12.57 11.64 6.75
CA ASN A 125 -13.14 12.51 7.78
C ASN A 125 -12.31 13.81 8.00
N GLY A 126 -11.66 14.31 6.96
CA GLY A 126 -11.01 15.60 6.94
C GLY A 126 -9.52 15.61 7.27
N TYR A 127 -8.92 14.56 7.77
CA TYR A 127 -7.52 14.52 8.15
C TYR A 127 -6.61 14.26 6.93
N TYR A 128 -6.48 15.27 6.09
CA TYR A 128 -5.83 15.19 4.77
C TYR A 128 -4.41 14.60 4.82
N PHE A 129 -3.57 15.07 5.76
CA PHE A 129 -2.18 14.64 5.88
C PHE A 129 -1.99 13.31 6.63
N PHE A 130 -3.07 12.71 7.12
CA PHE A 130 -2.94 11.42 7.80
C PHE A 130 -2.50 10.32 6.81
N ASN A 131 -1.50 9.52 7.20
CA ASN A 131 -1.00 8.43 6.36
C ASN A 131 -0.78 7.14 7.19
N PRO A 132 -0.66 5.96 6.57
CA PRO A 132 -0.54 4.69 7.28
C PRO A 132 0.68 4.59 8.21
N SER A 133 1.77 5.33 7.94
CA SER A 133 2.97 5.29 8.79
C SER A 133 2.77 5.98 10.15
N TYR A 134 1.71 6.76 10.31
CA TYR A 134 1.38 7.43 11.57
C TYR A 134 0.68 6.52 12.58
N ALA A 135 0.24 5.35 12.16
CA ALA A 135 -0.24 4.32 13.05
C ALA A 135 0.81 3.22 13.19
N SER A 136 1.09 2.83 14.43
CA SER A 136 2.04 1.78 14.79
C SER A 136 1.34 0.72 15.64
N TYR A 137 1.97 -0.42 15.79
CA TYR A 137 1.47 -1.48 16.66
C TYR A 137 2.59 -2.03 17.53
N LEU A 138 2.21 -2.44 18.72
CA LEU A 138 3.05 -3.18 19.66
C LEU A 138 2.38 -4.54 19.86
N ALA A 139 3.16 -5.61 19.69
CA ALA A 139 2.71 -6.99 19.84
C ALA A 139 3.45 -7.63 21.01
N ASP A 140 2.71 -8.11 21.99
CA ASP A 140 3.24 -8.93 23.09
C ASP A 140 2.91 -10.40 22.81
N THR A 141 3.95 -11.21 22.63
CA THR A 141 3.85 -12.65 22.33
C THR A 141 4.18 -13.52 23.53
N PHE A 142 4.40 -12.93 24.71
CA PHE A 142 4.81 -13.63 25.92
C PHE A 142 3.73 -13.71 26.98
N ALA A 143 2.78 -12.75 26.97
CA ALA A 143 1.76 -12.65 28.00
C ALA A 143 0.80 -13.85 28.04
N VAL A 144 0.47 -14.42 26.87
CA VAL A 144 -0.43 -15.58 26.75
C VAL A 144 0.19 -16.58 25.78
N GLU A 145 0.17 -17.85 26.15
CA GLU A 145 0.78 -18.91 25.34
C GLU A 145 0.10 -19.03 23.97
N ASN A 146 0.90 -19.08 22.89
CA ASN A 146 0.46 -19.15 21.50
C ASN A 146 -0.51 -18.03 21.07
N ASN A 147 -0.52 -16.92 21.80
CA ASN A 147 -1.36 -15.77 21.52
C ASN A 147 -0.57 -14.47 21.50
N VAL A 148 -1.15 -13.47 20.87
CA VAL A 148 -0.59 -12.12 20.75
C VAL A 148 -1.56 -11.09 21.34
N GLN A 149 -1.10 -10.29 22.30
CA GLN A 149 -1.80 -9.09 22.72
C GLN A 149 -1.32 -7.91 21.88
N LEU A 150 -2.21 -7.29 21.14
CA LEU A 150 -1.89 -6.24 20.18
C LEU A 150 -2.39 -4.88 20.67
N ARG A 151 -1.50 -3.88 20.66
CA ARG A 151 -1.85 -2.47 20.85
C ARG A 151 -1.59 -1.72 19.56
N PHE A 152 -2.63 -1.12 19.02
CA PHE A 152 -2.58 -0.26 17.85
C PHE A 152 -2.63 1.20 18.32
N GLN A 153 -1.64 2.01 17.97
CA GLN A 153 -1.47 3.35 18.54
C GLN A 153 -0.88 4.32 17.52
N LEU A 154 -1.01 5.62 17.79
CA LEU A 154 -0.30 6.63 17.02
C LEU A 154 1.21 6.53 17.28
N ALA A 155 1.99 6.73 16.21
CA ALA A 155 3.43 6.87 16.30
C ALA A 155 3.79 8.16 17.04
N ASN A 156 4.98 8.21 17.64
CA ASN A 156 5.46 9.42 18.30
C ASN A 156 5.98 10.44 17.28
N GLY A 157 5.85 11.73 17.60
CA GLY A 157 6.44 12.81 16.78
C GLY A 157 5.71 13.08 15.48
N LEU A 158 4.40 12.91 15.44
CA LEU A 158 3.57 13.26 14.28
C LEU A 158 3.55 14.77 14.07
N PRO A 159 3.51 15.24 12.81
CA PRO A 159 3.24 16.66 12.53
C PRO A 159 1.81 17.01 12.96
N ASP A 160 1.66 18.17 13.60
CA ASP A 160 0.36 18.65 14.10
C ASP A 160 -0.71 18.71 13.00
N GLU A 161 -0.31 19.02 11.77
CA GLU A 161 -1.17 19.09 10.59
C GLU A 161 -1.89 17.76 10.30
N ALA A 162 -1.29 16.62 10.66
CA ALA A 162 -1.88 15.31 10.47
C ALA A 162 -3.10 15.04 11.37
N LEU A 163 -3.18 15.78 12.50
CA LEU A 163 -4.24 15.64 13.50
C LEU A 163 -5.31 16.74 13.40
N HIS A 164 -5.19 17.62 12.41
CA HIS A 164 -6.16 18.68 12.13
C HIS A 164 -7.06 18.35 10.95
N LYS A 165 -8.30 18.81 11.02
CA LYS A 165 -9.23 18.70 9.90
C LYS A 165 -8.99 19.78 8.87
N TRP A 166 -9.01 19.40 7.60
CA TRP A 166 -8.81 20.26 6.45
C TRP A 166 -10.09 20.40 5.65
N TYR A 167 -10.29 21.57 5.09
CA TYR A 167 -11.48 21.93 4.30
C TYR A 167 -11.05 22.34 2.91
N ILE A 168 -11.91 22.04 1.94
CA ILE A 168 -11.67 22.47 0.56
C ILE A 168 -11.83 23.99 0.47
N GLY A 169 -10.77 24.65 0.06
CA GLY A 169 -10.75 26.10 -0.17
C GLY A 169 -11.22 26.49 -1.56
N HIS A 170 -10.47 27.38 -2.20
CA HIS A 170 -10.64 27.71 -3.61
C HIS A 170 -10.12 26.58 -4.49
N ILE A 171 -10.78 26.33 -5.62
CA ILE A 171 -10.35 25.31 -6.59
C ILE A 171 -9.76 26.02 -7.79
N ASP A 172 -8.48 25.76 -8.07
CA ASP A 172 -7.80 26.28 -9.25
C ASP A 172 -7.62 25.15 -10.27
N VAL A 173 -7.97 25.41 -11.51
CA VAL A 173 -7.86 24.48 -12.62
C VAL A 173 -6.97 25.10 -13.69
N GLU A 174 -5.91 24.41 -14.05
CA GLU A 174 -4.97 24.89 -15.05
C GLU A 174 -4.95 23.96 -16.27
N PHE A 175 -5.19 24.53 -17.44
CA PHE A 175 -5.08 23.82 -18.72
C PHE A 175 -3.74 24.14 -19.38
N ARG A 176 -2.79 23.22 -19.23
CA ARG A 176 -1.44 23.35 -19.79
C ARG A 176 -1.21 22.34 -20.89
N LYS A 177 -0.54 22.73 -21.98
CA LYS A 177 -0.02 21.79 -23.00
C LYS A 177 1.32 21.21 -22.58
N THR A 178 2.11 21.99 -21.83
CA THR A 178 3.39 21.58 -21.26
C THR A 178 3.50 22.11 -19.83
N LEU A 179 4.25 21.43 -18.97
CA LEU A 179 4.42 21.81 -17.55
C LEU A 179 4.96 23.25 -17.34
N ARG A 180 5.71 23.78 -18.31
CA ARG A 180 6.32 25.13 -18.24
C ARG A 180 5.51 26.19 -18.95
N GLU A 181 4.34 25.86 -19.49
CA GLU A 181 3.51 26.81 -20.21
C GLU A 181 2.99 27.89 -19.26
N GLN A 182 3.18 29.15 -19.62
CA GLN A 182 2.56 30.29 -18.92
C GLN A 182 1.12 30.47 -19.40
N LEU A 183 0.20 30.60 -18.45
CA LEU A 183 -1.22 30.76 -18.73
C LEU A 183 -1.58 32.26 -18.65
N ASN A 184 -2.15 32.81 -19.72
CA ASN A 184 -2.40 34.24 -19.85
C ASN A 184 -3.87 34.64 -19.68
N ASP A 185 -4.77 33.68 -19.78
CA ASP A 185 -6.21 33.87 -19.70
C ASP A 185 -6.80 33.15 -18.49
N SER A 186 -7.86 33.69 -17.93
CA SER A 186 -8.56 33.06 -16.80
C SER A 186 -10.06 33.35 -16.79
N ILE A 187 -10.81 32.39 -16.25
CA ILE A 187 -12.21 32.58 -15.86
C ILE A 187 -12.29 32.43 -14.37
N GLN A 188 -12.78 33.46 -13.67
CA GLN A 188 -12.97 33.40 -12.22
C GLN A 188 -14.45 33.25 -11.85
N ARG A 189 -14.73 32.40 -10.90
CA ARG A 189 -16.00 32.21 -10.23
C ARG A 189 -15.75 32.25 -8.71
N ARG A 190 -16.82 32.32 -7.91
CA ARG A 190 -16.71 32.53 -6.46
C ARG A 190 -15.72 31.59 -5.75
N HIS A 191 -15.60 30.32 -6.18
CA HIS A 191 -14.76 29.31 -5.57
C HIS A 191 -14.02 28.45 -6.59
N LEU A 192 -13.93 28.91 -7.84
CA LEU A 192 -13.29 28.20 -8.94
C LEU A 192 -12.60 29.21 -9.84
N SER A 193 -11.31 29.02 -10.07
CA SER A 193 -10.57 29.70 -11.13
C SER A 193 -10.14 28.69 -12.18
N ILE A 194 -10.21 29.08 -13.44
CA ILE A 194 -9.77 28.25 -14.57
C ILE A 194 -8.78 29.07 -15.37
N HIS A 195 -7.54 28.60 -15.44
CA HIS A 195 -6.44 29.22 -16.15
C HIS A 195 -6.16 28.49 -17.46
N PHE A 196 -5.98 29.17 -18.54
CA PHE A 196 -5.79 28.62 -19.88
C PHE A 196 -5.09 29.57 -20.82
N ASN A 197 -4.81 29.18 -22.05
CA ASN A 197 -4.35 30.03 -23.12
C ASN A 197 -5.34 30.00 -24.27
N GLY A 198 -5.69 31.20 -24.79
CA GLY A 198 -6.56 31.38 -25.93
C GLY A 198 -7.90 32.04 -25.60
N LYS A 199 -8.77 32.17 -26.58
CA LYS A 199 -10.04 32.89 -26.43
C LYS A 199 -11.07 32.19 -25.53
N ARG A 200 -10.94 30.89 -25.34
CA ARG A 200 -11.86 30.04 -24.53
C ARG A 200 -11.11 28.86 -23.93
N PRO A 201 -11.50 28.39 -22.72
CA PRO A 201 -10.91 27.18 -22.15
C PRO A 201 -11.23 25.98 -23.02
N PRO A 202 -10.36 24.93 -23.02
CA PRO A 202 -10.55 23.72 -23.80
C PRO A 202 -11.86 23.00 -23.50
N VAL A 203 -12.33 23.07 -22.25
CA VAL A 203 -13.60 22.50 -21.79
C VAL A 203 -14.38 23.51 -20.97
N SER A 204 -15.69 23.38 -20.92
CA SER A 204 -16.52 24.29 -20.16
C SER A 204 -16.34 24.13 -18.64
N PRO A 205 -16.46 25.22 -17.83
CA PRO A 205 -16.43 25.13 -16.38
C PRO A 205 -17.42 24.10 -15.81
N ARG A 206 -18.59 23.96 -16.42
CA ARG A 206 -19.62 22.99 -16.01
C ARG A 206 -19.16 21.53 -16.18
N PHE A 207 -18.37 21.25 -17.20
CA PHE A 207 -17.79 19.92 -17.43
C PHE A 207 -16.87 19.55 -16.27
N ILE A 208 -15.95 20.44 -15.89
CA ILE A 208 -15.04 20.21 -14.74
C ILE A 208 -15.84 20.01 -13.44
N LEU A 209 -16.79 20.92 -13.15
CA LEU A 209 -17.60 20.83 -11.94
C LEU A 209 -18.44 19.55 -11.83
N ARG A 210 -18.82 18.93 -12.96
CA ARG A 210 -19.51 17.63 -12.96
C ARG A 210 -18.57 16.47 -12.60
N GLY A 211 -17.32 16.54 -13.03
CA GLY A 211 -16.32 15.54 -12.70
C GLY A 211 -15.86 15.60 -11.24
N LEU A 212 -15.76 16.80 -10.68
CA LEU A 212 -15.32 16.99 -9.31
C LEU A 212 -16.42 16.60 -8.30
N ARG A 213 -16.07 15.80 -7.30
CA ARG A 213 -16.90 15.46 -6.13
C ARG A 213 -16.58 16.32 -4.91
N LEU A 214 -15.37 16.88 -4.87
CA LEU A 214 -14.96 17.87 -3.87
C LEU A 214 -15.73 19.18 -4.06
N ARG A 215 -16.12 19.80 -2.96
CA ARG A 215 -16.85 21.07 -2.98
C ARG A 215 -16.20 22.05 -2.01
N PRO A 216 -16.04 23.31 -2.38
CA PRO A 216 -15.52 24.35 -1.49
C PRO A 216 -16.29 24.42 -0.18
N ARG A 217 -15.57 24.67 0.93
CA ARG A 217 -16.06 24.75 2.31
C ARG A 217 -16.52 23.43 2.92
N GLN A 218 -16.43 22.31 2.21
CA GLN A 218 -16.64 20.99 2.81
C GLN A 218 -15.33 20.46 3.37
N GLU A 219 -15.44 19.60 4.38
CA GLU A 219 -14.31 18.82 4.86
C GLU A 219 -13.71 18.00 3.72
N PHE A 220 -12.38 17.89 3.72
CA PHE A 220 -11.69 17.00 2.79
C PHE A 220 -12.22 15.57 2.96
N ASN A 221 -12.38 14.87 1.86
CA ASN A 221 -12.77 13.48 1.85
C ASN A 221 -11.98 12.75 0.75
N TYR A 222 -11.22 11.75 1.15
CA TYR A 222 -10.30 11.04 0.25
C TYR A 222 -11.03 10.25 -0.84
N GLU A 223 -12.15 9.63 -0.51
CA GLU A 223 -12.95 8.89 -1.49
C GLU A 223 -13.48 9.83 -2.58
N LYS A 224 -14.04 10.98 -2.20
CA LYS A 224 -14.46 12.01 -3.15
C LYS A 224 -13.31 12.56 -3.99
N TYR A 225 -12.10 12.64 -3.42
CA TYR A 225 -10.90 13.01 -4.14
C TYR A 225 -10.58 11.97 -5.21
N VAL A 226 -10.51 10.68 -4.84
CA VAL A 226 -10.23 9.57 -5.77
C VAL A 226 -11.29 9.48 -6.87
N GLU A 227 -12.57 9.62 -6.52
CA GLU A 227 -13.66 9.69 -7.50
C GLU A 227 -13.49 10.87 -8.47
N SER A 228 -13.10 12.04 -7.97
CA SER A 228 -12.88 13.22 -8.81
C SER A 228 -11.77 12.98 -9.82
N VAL A 229 -10.63 12.43 -9.37
CA VAL A 229 -9.51 12.03 -10.24
C VAL A 229 -9.97 11.02 -11.29
N SER A 230 -10.67 9.98 -10.86
CA SER A 230 -11.18 8.93 -11.73
C SER A 230 -12.15 9.47 -12.79
N ASN A 231 -13.13 10.29 -12.37
CA ASN A 231 -14.13 10.89 -13.26
C ASN A 231 -13.49 11.77 -14.33
N ILE A 232 -12.53 12.61 -13.96
CA ILE A 232 -11.84 13.49 -14.92
C ILE A 232 -11.00 12.68 -15.90
N ASN A 233 -10.24 11.68 -15.41
CA ASN A 233 -9.43 10.79 -16.26
C ASN A 233 -10.28 9.95 -17.21
N ALA A 234 -11.39 9.42 -16.74
CA ALA A 234 -12.31 8.59 -17.55
C ALA A 234 -12.91 9.34 -18.74
N THR A 235 -12.89 10.68 -18.75
CA THR A 235 -13.39 11.46 -19.89
C THR A 235 -12.55 11.28 -21.16
N GLY A 236 -11.27 10.90 -21.01
CA GLY A 236 -10.33 10.77 -22.14
C GLY A 236 -9.98 12.12 -22.82
N VAL A 237 -10.42 13.26 -22.26
CA VAL A 237 -10.19 14.59 -22.82
C VAL A 237 -8.76 15.07 -22.57
N PHE A 238 -8.18 14.63 -21.47
CA PHE A 238 -6.85 15.03 -21.02
C PHE A 238 -5.85 13.88 -21.18
N SER A 239 -4.64 14.18 -21.63
CA SER A 239 -3.55 13.20 -21.73
C SER A 239 -3.01 12.80 -20.35
N SER A 240 -3.06 13.72 -19.41
CA SER A 240 -2.70 13.52 -17.99
C SER A 240 -3.44 14.54 -17.13
N THR A 241 -3.73 14.19 -15.90
CA THR A 241 -4.25 15.10 -14.88
C THR A 241 -3.42 14.98 -13.62
N ASP A 242 -3.14 16.09 -12.98
CA ASP A 242 -2.46 16.18 -11.70
C ASP A 242 -3.35 16.93 -10.71
N PHE A 243 -3.47 16.39 -9.50
CA PHE A 243 -4.26 16.97 -8.41
C PHE A 243 -3.31 17.24 -7.24
N GLN A 244 -3.06 18.52 -6.97
CA GLN A 244 -2.18 19.00 -5.91
C GLN A 244 -2.98 19.49 -4.71
#